data_836ceb045a083902244be949bdb2aaf2
#
_entry.id   836ceb045a083902244be949bdb2aaf2
#
_cell.length_a   1.000
_cell.length_b   1.000
_cell.length_c   1.000
_cell.angle_alpha   90.00
_cell.angle_beta   90.00
_cell.angle_gamma   90.00
#
_symmetry.space_group_name_H-M   'P 1'
#
loop_
_entity.id
_entity.type
_entity.pdbx_description
1 polymer ?
#
loop_
_entity_poly.entity_id
_entity_poly.type
_entity_poly.pdbx_seq_one_letter_code
_entity_poly.pdbx_strand_id
1 'polypeptide(L)'
;MLKESILNAMKKPFTQKYPKERPKVPDRLRAKHKYDKSKCIYCGLCARYCPSDAITVNKEKKKWVVDLGKCLFCEQCAEVCPTKCLVLGTEFEIADSDKAKFVFEP
;
A
#
# COMPACT_ATOMS: atom_id res chain seq x y z
N MET A 1 -4.77 -23.13 -33.52
CA MET A 1 -5.51 -22.00 -32.90
C MET A 1 -6.95 -22.40 -32.53
N LEU A 2 -7.80 -22.89 -33.44
CA LEU A 2 -9.20 -23.24 -33.14
C LEU A 2 -9.34 -24.33 -32.05
N LYS A 3 -8.52 -25.35 -32.10
CA LYS A 3 -8.50 -26.48 -31.17
C LYS A 3 -8.13 -26.01 -29.73
N GLU A 4 -7.17 -25.11 -29.59
CA GLU A 4 -6.75 -24.55 -28.28
C GLU A 4 -7.81 -23.62 -27.69
N SER A 5 -8.49 -22.85 -28.55
CA SER A 5 -9.58 -21.97 -28.11
C SER A 5 -10.76 -22.78 -27.56
N ILE A 6 -11.13 -23.87 -28.21
CA ILE A 6 -12.20 -24.78 -27.77
C ILE A 6 -11.78 -25.45 -26.44
N LEU A 7 -10.56 -25.97 -26.34
CA LEU A 7 -10.04 -26.58 -25.11
C LEU A 7 -10.00 -25.58 -23.92
N ASN A 8 -9.64 -24.33 -24.21
CA ASN A 8 -9.61 -23.30 -23.16
C ASN A 8 -11.01 -22.87 -22.71
N ALA A 9 -11.99 -22.87 -23.61
CA ALA A 9 -13.38 -22.60 -23.25
C ALA A 9 -13.99 -23.67 -22.32
N MET A 10 -13.49 -24.91 -22.40
CA MET A 10 -13.94 -26.03 -21.56
C MET A 10 -13.22 -26.13 -20.22
N LYS A 11 -12.10 -25.44 -20.03
CA LYS A 11 -11.35 -25.43 -18.76
C LYS A 11 -11.96 -24.48 -17.75
N LYS A 12 -11.69 -24.72 -16.46
CA LYS A 12 -12.03 -23.75 -15.39
C LYS A 12 -11.33 -22.42 -15.67
N PRO A 13 -12.00 -21.27 -15.52
CA PRO A 13 -11.39 -19.96 -15.70
C PRO A 13 -10.26 -19.75 -14.67
N PHE A 14 -9.16 -19.13 -15.09
CA PHE A 14 -8.06 -18.72 -14.20
C PHE A 14 -8.43 -17.52 -13.32
N THR A 15 -9.49 -16.82 -13.68
CA THR A 15 -9.97 -15.64 -12.97
C THR A 15 -10.78 -16.03 -11.75
N GLN A 16 -10.63 -15.26 -10.66
CA GLN A 16 -11.43 -15.40 -9.46
C GLN A 16 -12.67 -14.50 -9.53
N LYS A 17 -13.74 -14.91 -8.85
CA LYS A 17 -14.99 -14.15 -8.80
C LYS A 17 -14.93 -13.04 -7.74
N TYR A 18 -13.96 -12.14 -7.87
CA TYR A 18 -13.87 -10.96 -7.02
C TYR A 18 -15.05 -10.00 -7.33
N PRO A 19 -15.73 -9.38 -6.35
CA PRO A 19 -15.42 -9.38 -4.92
C PRO A 19 -16.10 -10.49 -4.08
N LYS A 20 -16.82 -11.42 -4.72
CA LYS A 20 -17.52 -12.52 -3.99
C LYS A 20 -16.52 -13.46 -3.31
N GLU A 21 -15.44 -13.79 -4.01
CA GLU A 21 -14.35 -14.61 -3.50
C GLU A 21 -13.09 -13.74 -3.39
N ARG A 22 -12.62 -13.51 -2.16
CA ARG A 22 -11.37 -12.76 -1.94
C ARG A 22 -10.17 -13.62 -2.27
N PRO A 23 -9.19 -13.10 -3.02
CA PRO A 23 -7.96 -13.83 -3.28
C PRO A 23 -7.19 -14.06 -1.98
N LYS A 24 -6.52 -15.20 -1.87
CA LYS A 24 -5.58 -15.44 -0.79
C LYS A 24 -4.36 -14.53 -0.98
N VAL A 25 -4.20 -13.58 -0.08
CA VAL A 25 -3.12 -12.60 -0.13
C VAL A 25 -1.88 -13.17 0.53
N PRO A 26 -0.70 -13.09 -0.09
CA PRO A 26 0.55 -13.49 0.55
C PRO A 26 0.92 -12.55 1.69
N ASP A 27 1.54 -13.08 2.75
CA ASP A 27 1.92 -12.32 3.95
C ASP A 27 2.92 -11.18 3.66
N ARG A 28 3.66 -11.30 2.57
CA ARG A 28 4.64 -10.29 2.12
C ARG A 28 4.06 -9.22 1.20
N LEU A 29 2.74 -9.15 1.05
CA LEU A 29 2.13 -8.09 0.26
C LEU A 29 2.42 -6.72 0.89
N ARG A 30 2.89 -5.78 0.08
CA ARG A 30 3.11 -4.39 0.46
C ARG A 30 1.92 -3.57 0.01
N ALA A 31 1.00 -3.32 0.94
CA ALA A 31 -0.22 -2.56 0.68
C ALA A 31 -0.32 -1.34 1.63
N LYS A 32 -1.49 -0.98 2.08
CA LYS A 32 -1.74 0.21 2.90
C LYS A 32 -0.83 0.30 4.12
N HIS A 33 -0.31 1.49 4.39
CA HIS A 33 0.53 1.77 5.56
C HIS A 33 -0.23 1.59 6.87
N LYS A 34 0.42 0.91 7.82
CA LYS A 34 0.04 0.88 9.23
C LYS A 34 1.02 1.76 9.99
N TYR A 35 0.52 2.80 10.60
CA TYR A 35 1.30 3.81 11.30
C TYR A 35 0.97 3.86 12.79
N ASP A 36 1.99 3.78 13.62
CA ASP A 36 1.87 3.90 15.07
C ASP A 36 2.41 5.27 15.51
N LYS A 37 1.49 6.18 15.82
CA LYS A 37 1.79 7.54 16.24
C LYS A 37 2.58 7.60 17.56
N SER A 38 2.37 6.62 18.45
CA SER A 38 3.02 6.59 19.76
C SER A 38 4.53 6.34 19.67
N LYS A 39 4.96 5.60 18.67
CA LYS A 39 6.38 5.26 18.44
C LYS A 39 7.13 6.26 17.56
N CYS A 40 6.41 7.11 16.84
CA CYS A 40 7.01 8.03 15.89
C CYS A 40 7.70 9.20 16.59
N ILE A 41 8.97 9.43 16.24
CA ILE A 41 9.76 10.58 16.72
C ILE A 41 9.80 11.75 15.72
N TYR A 42 9.08 11.64 14.61
CA TYR A 42 9.02 12.66 13.55
C TYR A 42 10.39 13.08 13.00
N CYS A 43 11.32 12.13 12.88
CA CYS A 43 12.69 12.41 12.42
C CYS A 43 12.78 12.82 10.94
N GLY A 44 11.76 12.49 10.13
CA GLY A 44 11.69 12.84 8.70
C GLY A 44 12.50 11.96 7.76
N LEU A 45 13.14 10.89 8.25
CA LEU A 45 13.89 9.96 7.41
C LEU A 45 13.01 9.27 6.36
N CYS A 46 11.80 8.87 6.73
CA CYS A 46 10.84 8.26 5.81
C CYS A 46 10.47 9.18 4.64
N ALA A 47 10.35 10.48 4.87
CA ALA A 47 10.12 11.47 3.82
C ALA A 47 11.36 11.66 2.93
N ARG A 48 12.54 11.72 3.54
CA ARG A 48 13.81 11.93 2.80
C ARG A 48 14.15 10.76 1.87
N TYR A 49 13.92 9.53 2.32
CA TYR A 49 14.22 8.33 1.54
C TYR A 49 13.07 7.85 0.64
N CYS A 50 11.96 8.56 0.63
CA CYS A 50 10.84 8.23 -0.24
C CYS A 50 11.16 8.53 -1.71
N PRO A 51 11.20 7.54 -2.61
CA PRO A 51 11.58 7.74 -4.01
C PRO A 51 10.53 8.53 -4.81
N SER A 52 9.28 8.54 -4.36
CA SER A 52 8.16 9.23 -5.03
C SER A 52 7.71 10.51 -4.33
N ASP A 53 8.41 10.92 -3.26
CA ASP A 53 8.05 12.09 -2.46
C ASP A 53 6.58 12.10 -1.98
N ALA A 54 6.11 10.90 -1.60
CA ALA A 54 4.73 10.68 -1.17
C ALA A 54 4.50 10.99 0.31
N ILE A 55 5.55 11.14 1.12
CA ILE A 55 5.46 11.31 2.57
C ILE A 55 5.87 12.72 2.97
N THR A 56 5.04 13.36 3.78
CA THR A 56 5.32 14.67 4.37
C THR A 56 5.33 14.56 5.88
N VAL A 57 6.39 15.03 6.52
CA VAL A 57 6.54 15.03 7.98
C VAL A 57 6.75 16.46 8.47
N ASN A 58 5.91 16.89 9.40
CA ASN A 58 6.05 18.17 10.09
C ASN A 58 6.37 17.92 11.56
N LYS A 59 7.60 18.30 11.98
CA LYS A 59 8.08 18.11 13.35
C LYS A 59 7.37 19.00 14.35
N GLU A 60 7.10 20.24 13.98
CA GLU A 60 6.49 21.24 14.87
C GLU A 60 5.04 20.87 15.22
N LYS A 61 4.30 20.45 14.20
CA LYS A 61 2.88 20.05 14.34
C LYS A 61 2.71 18.58 14.72
N LYS A 62 3.81 17.82 14.82
CA LYS A 62 3.80 16.36 15.05
C LYS A 62 2.84 15.64 14.09
N LYS A 63 2.97 15.97 12.80
CA LYS A 63 2.08 15.51 11.73
C LYS A 63 2.86 14.65 10.74
N TRP A 64 2.30 13.50 10.41
CA TRP A 64 2.80 12.61 9.39
C TRP A 64 1.67 12.34 8.39
N VAL A 65 1.94 12.54 7.12
CA VAL A 65 0.95 12.39 6.04
C VAL A 65 1.58 11.61 4.90
N VAL A 66 0.84 10.69 4.32
CA VAL A 66 1.23 9.97 3.11
C VAL A 66 0.16 10.10 2.05
N ASP A 67 0.58 10.42 0.83
CA ASP A 67 -0.27 10.39 -0.35
C ASP A 67 -0.13 9.04 -1.06
N LEU A 68 -1.12 8.18 -0.88
CA LEU A 68 -1.14 6.85 -1.48
C LEU A 68 -1.22 6.89 -3.01
N GLY A 69 -1.70 8.00 -3.58
CA GLY A 69 -1.73 8.22 -5.03
C GLY A 69 -0.35 8.40 -5.65
N LYS A 70 0.64 8.84 -4.87
CA LYS A 70 2.05 8.97 -5.27
C LYS A 70 2.92 7.80 -4.82
N CYS A 71 2.48 7.07 -3.81
CA CYS A 71 3.27 6.02 -3.16
C CYS A 71 3.49 4.82 -4.09
N LEU A 72 4.74 4.37 -4.17
CA LEU A 72 5.13 3.17 -4.93
C LEU A 72 5.02 1.86 -4.11
N PHE A 73 4.62 1.94 -2.84
CA PHE A 73 4.56 0.79 -1.93
C PHE A 73 5.87 -0.01 -1.86
N CYS A 74 7.01 0.68 -1.95
CA CYS A 74 8.35 0.07 -1.98
C CYS A 74 8.86 -0.39 -0.61
N GLU A 75 8.18 0.00 0.49
CA GLU A 75 8.55 -0.31 1.88
C GLU A 75 9.83 0.38 2.41
N GLN A 76 10.50 1.19 1.62
CA GLN A 76 11.73 1.89 2.01
C GLN A 76 11.54 2.73 3.30
N CYS A 77 10.39 3.38 3.43
CA CYS A 77 10.04 4.18 4.61
C CYS A 77 9.96 3.35 5.91
N ALA A 78 9.54 2.10 5.82
CA ALA A 78 9.49 1.19 6.96
C ALA A 78 10.89 0.67 7.33
N GLU A 79 11.73 0.41 6.32
CA GLU A 79 13.11 -0.06 6.54
C GLU A 79 13.99 0.99 7.21
N VAL A 80 13.91 2.25 6.77
CA VAL A 80 14.72 3.36 7.33
C VAL A 80 14.20 3.90 8.65
N CYS A 81 13.03 3.50 9.09
CA CYS A 81 12.43 3.97 10.32
C CYS A 81 13.17 3.41 11.55
N PRO A 82 13.82 4.27 12.39
CA PRO A 82 14.57 3.80 13.56
C PRO A 82 13.69 3.20 14.64
N THR A 83 12.47 3.71 14.78
CA THR A 83 11.50 3.28 15.82
C THR A 83 10.53 2.21 15.33
N LYS A 84 10.63 1.81 14.06
CA LYS A 84 9.73 0.82 13.45
C LYS A 84 8.24 1.12 13.65
N CYS A 85 7.89 2.41 13.62
CA CYS A 85 6.52 2.87 13.75
C CYS A 85 5.67 2.71 12.48
N LEU A 86 6.31 2.37 11.37
CA LEU A 86 5.70 2.26 10.06
C LEU A 86 5.88 0.84 9.52
N VAL A 87 4.78 0.23 9.12
CA VAL A 87 4.75 -1.10 8.50
C VAL A 87 3.74 -1.10 7.36
N LEU A 88 4.01 -1.80 6.27
CA LEU A 88 3.02 -2.03 5.23
C LEU A 88 2.16 -3.24 5.57
N GLY A 89 0.86 -3.06 5.48
CA GLY A 89 -0.12 -4.13 5.71
C GLY A 89 -0.46 -4.90 4.44
N THR A 90 -1.43 -5.78 4.55
CA THR A 90 -1.93 -6.61 3.45
C THR A 90 -3.26 -6.12 2.86
N GLU A 91 -3.76 -4.97 3.33
CA GLU A 91 -4.99 -4.37 2.82
C GLU A 91 -4.74 -3.69 1.47
N PHE A 92 -5.16 -4.33 0.39
CA PHE A 92 -4.98 -3.84 -0.98
C PHE A 92 -6.22 -3.14 -1.56
N GLU A 93 -7.37 -3.23 -0.90
CA GLU A 93 -8.63 -2.65 -1.36
C GLU A 93 -8.70 -1.14 -1.09
N ILE A 94 -7.93 -0.36 -1.86
CA ILE A 94 -7.78 1.09 -1.72
C ILE A 94 -8.24 1.83 -2.98
N ALA A 95 -9.21 1.31 -3.68
CA ALA A 95 -9.75 1.97 -4.86
C ALA A 95 -10.90 2.93 -4.49
N ASP A 96 -10.82 4.17 -4.93
CA ASP A 96 -11.88 5.16 -4.79
C ASP A 96 -11.87 6.12 -5.98
N SER A 97 -13.00 6.76 -6.24
CA SER A 97 -13.13 7.80 -7.26
C SER A 97 -12.66 9.18 -6.79
N ASP A 98 -12.58 9.39 -5.48
CA ASP A 98 -12.16 10.64 -4.86
C ASP A 98 -10.69 10.61 -4.48
N LYS A 99 -9.87 11.46 -5.10
CA LYS A 99 -8.42 11.55 -4.85
C LYS A 99 -8.08 12.00 -3.43
N ALA A 100 -8.94 12.77 -2.78
CA ALA A 100 -8.69 13.24 -1.41
C ALA A 100 -8.61 12.09 -0.40
N LYS A 101 -9.29 10.99 -0.65
CA LYS A 101 -9.26 9.80 0.21
C LYS A 101 -7.95 9.02 0.19
N PHE A 102 -7.10 9.27 -0.82
CA PHE A 102 -5.77 8.66 -0.89
C PHE A 102 -4.73 9.35 -0.02
N VAL A 103 -5.03 10.52 0.50
CA VAL A 103 -4.19 11.21 1.48
C VAL A 103 -4.51 10.66 2.87
N PHE A 104 -3.61 9.83 3.38
CA PHE A 104 -3.75 9.22 4.69
C PHE A 104 -3.05 10.08 5.74
N GLU A 105 -3.85 10.60 6.66
CA GLU A 105 -3.42 11.36 7.82
C GLU A 105 -3.97 10.68 9.08
N PRO A 106 -3.14 9.97 9.82
CA PRO A 106 -3.55 9.25 11.03
C PRO A 106 -3.82 10.16 12.24
#